data_5d45a27d6a0843773cec8faaa25ba5d4
#
_entry.id   5d45a27d6a0843773cec8faaa25ba5d4
#
_cell.length_a   1.000
_cell.length_b   1.000
_cell.length_c   1.000
_cell.angle_alpha   90.00
_cell.angle_beta   90.00
_cell.angle_gamma   90.00
#
_symmetry.space_group_name_H-M   'P 1'
#
loop_
_entity.id
_entity.type
_entity.pdbx_description
1 polymer ?
#
loop_
_entity_poly.entity_id
_entity_poly.type
_entity_poly.pdbx_seq_one_letter_code
_entity_poly.pdbx_strand_id
1 'polypeptide(L)'
;WLRVYNTWVESDHFVNKGWMMLSDEDKSAARIRLKNHFYYDIARAKKEYNTYRVLKATPYANTLVRVLAEKLIDEERLGADNDPDLLALNFSCLDYMSRDFTIDSEEEKDMLIRLDMDMAALLSKLDARVGKGNYTLFVTFSEMRELMPEDLQKIKVNSDYFSIFKAVALLKSYMGLVYGPGDWIADYDQGQIYLNRDLIEHKKLNLKEMQDKVADFMIEFEGVAKVMTAYSLTHTSFPEGINRLVQNSFSHKRSGDVLFCIHPTWVSELKELEDTYFRHSKRPIVPLYLYGAGVRPDLKGDYMMSDLLPTLCKILGINVPYTAHGKAMQ
;
A
#
# COMPACT_ATOMS: atom_id res chain seq x y z
N TRP A 1 -12.32 -0.49 27.18
CA TRP A 1 -11.46 -1.65 26.94
C TRP A 1 -10.16 -1.25 26.21
N LEU A 2 -10.21 -0.37 25.21
CA LEU A 2 -9.04 0.02 24.41
C LEU A 2 -7.90 0.61 25.27
N ARG A 3 -8.21 1.39 26.31
CA ARG A 3 -7.19 1.87 27.26
C ARG A 3 -6.48 0.72 27.99
N VAL A 4 -7.25 -0.29 28.39
CA VAL A 4 -6.70 -1.50 29.06
C VAL A 4 -5.86 -2.30 28.08
N TYR A 5 -6.35 -2.51 26.84
CA TYR A 5 -5.61 -3.19 25.78
C TYR A 5 -4.26 -2.51 25.49
N ASN A 6 -4.24 -1.18 25.39
CA ASN A 6 -3.02 -0.42 25.15
C ASN A 6 -2.00 -0.46 26.32
N THR A 7 -2.41 -0.90 27.51
CA THR A 7 -1.46 -1.15 28.61
C THR A 7 -0.84 -2.55 28.54
N TRP A 8 -1.39 -3.44 27.73
CA TRP A 8 -0.84 -4.77 27.48
C TRP A 8 0.25 -4.65 26.42
N VAL A 9 1.47 -4.99 26.81
CA VAL A 9 2.65 -4.83 25.95
C VAL A 9 2.88 -6.10 25.14
N GLU A 10 1.89 -6.55 24.36
CA GLU A 10 2.04 -7.71 23.48
C GLU A 10 3.15 -7.51 22.45
N SER A 11 3.34 -6.27 21.99
CA SER A 11 4.45 -5.92 21.10
C SER A 11 5.81 -6.22 21.72
N ASP A 12 6.00 -5.98 23.04
CA ASP A 12 7.25 -6.31 23.71
C ASP A 12 7.46 -7.83 23.84
N HIS A 13 6.39 -8.61 23.97
CA HIS A 13 6.49 -10.07 23.92
C HIS A 13 7.12 -10.53 22.59
N PHE A 14 6.61 -10.03 21.46
CA PHE A 14 7.14 -10.39 20.15
C PHE A 14 8.54 -9.84 19.89
N VAL A 15 8.83 -8.63 20.35
CA VAL A 15 10.18 -8.06 20.31
C VAL A 15 11.18 -8.97 21.01
N ASN A 16 10.86 -9.43 22.23
CA ASN A 16 11.75 -10.27 23.03
C ASN A 16 11.86 -11.70 22.51
N LYS A 17 10.82 -12.19 21.83
CA LYS A 17 10.83 -13.53 21.21
C LYS A 17 11.78 -13.62 20.02
N GLY A 18 11.98 -12.52 19.28
CA GLY A 18 12.67 -12.52 17.99
C GLY A 18 11.85 -13.23 16.91
N TRP A 19 12.29 -13.13 15.65
CA TRP A 19 11.65 -13.85 14.55
C TRP A 19 12.48 -15.04 14.13
N MET A 20 11.99 -16.20 14.44
CA MET A 20 12.58 -17.49 14.13
C MET A 20 11.63 -18.26 13.19
N MET A 21 12.19 -18.97 12.24
CA MET A 21 11.45 -19.84 11.34
C MET A 21 10.59 -20.86 12.12
N LEU A 22 9.37 -21.12 11.64
CA LEU A 22 8.48 -22.15 12.19
C LEU A 22 9.15 -23.53 12.15
N SER A 23 8.92 -24.32 13.19
CA SER A 23 9.32 -25.73 13.23
C SER A 23 8.51 -26.59 12.24
N ASP A 24 8.99 -27.80 11.93
CA ASP A 24 8.26 -28.71 11.04
C ASP A 24 6.94 -29.20 11.65
N GLU A 25 6.83 -29.25 12.96
CA GLU A 25 5.59 -29.58 13.67
C GLU A 25 4.53 -28.50 13.46
N ASP A 26 4.93 -27.23 13.52
CA ASP A 26 4.04 -26.09 13.29
C ASP A 26 3.56 -25.98 11.83
N LYS A 27 4.31 -26.56 10.90
CA LYS A 27 4.05 -26.53 9.44
C LYS A 27 3.17 -27.70 8.97
N SER A 28 2.71 -28.57 9.84
CA SER A 28 2.05 -29.83 9.46
C SER A 28 0.87 -29.69 8.49
N ALA A 29 0.18 -28.54 8.53
CA ALA A 29 -0.93 -28.21 7.64
C ALA A 29 -0.50 -27.43 6.37
N ALA A 30 0.71 -26.89 6.32
CA ALA A 30 1.17 -26.07 5.21
C ALA A 30 1.74 -26.92 4.06
N ARG A 31 1.38 -26.55 2.82
CA ARG A 31 1.96 -27.19 1.61
C ARG A 31 3.34 -26.64 1.26
N ILE A 32 3.76 -25.57 1.90
CA ILE A 32 5.04 -24.90 1.69
C ILE A 32 6.11 -25.53 2.60
N ARG A 33 7.26 -25.89 2.04
CA ARG A 33 8.40 -26.43 2.79
C ARG A 33 9.50 -25.37 2.87
N LEU A 34 9.92 -25.06 4.11
CA LEU A 34 11.07 -24.19 4.37
C LEU A 34 12.35 -25.05 4.38
N LYS A 35 13.42 -24.51 3.79
CA LYS A 35 14.67 -25.25 3.59
C LYS A 35 15.78 -24.81 4.53
N ASN A 36 15.86 -23.52 4.87
CA ASN A 36 16.93 -22.93 5.65
C ASN A 36 16.39 -22.38 6.96
N HIS A 37 17.15 -22.48 8.03
CA HIS A 37 16.83 -21.89 9.31
C HIS A 37 17.33 -20.44 9.38
N PHE A 38 16.50 -19.54 9.92
CA PHE A 38 16.87 -18.17 10.19
C PHE A 38 16.40 -17.73 11.59
N TYR A 39 17.05 -16.72 12.11
CA TYR A 39 16.68 -16.02 13.34
C TYR A 39 17.04 -14.54 13.25
N TYR A 40 16.07 -13.67 13.55
CA TYR A 40 16.25 -12.23 13.62
C TYR A 40 16.02 -11.74 15.03
N ASP A 41 17.03 -11.08 15.62
CA ASP A 41 16.97 -10.46 16.94
C ASP A 41 16.25 -9.11 16.83
N ILE A 42 14.94 -9.15 17.02
CA ILE A 42 14.08 -7.94 16.95
C ILE A 42 14.38 -7.00 18.12
N ALA A 43 14.76 -7.53 19.28
CA ALA A 43 15.09 -6.69 20.45
C ALA A 43 16.32 -5.83 20.19
N ARG A 44 17.33 -6.40 19.54
CA ARG A 44 18.51 -5.65 19.08
C ARG A 44 18.14 -4.58 18.06
N ALA A 45 17.37 -4.94 17.04
CA ALA A 45 16.92 -3.99 16.01
C ALA A 45 16.06 -2.85 16.62
N LYS A 46 15.12 -3.17 17.54
CA LYS A 46 14.35 -2.16 18.26
C LYS A 46 15.26 -1.18 19.02
N LYS A 47 16.29 -1.69 19.68
CA LYS A 47 17.24 -0.86 20.44
C LYS A 47 18.08 0.03 19.51
N GLU A 48 18.53 -0.51 18.37
CA GLU A 48 19.34 0.19 17.38
C GLU A 48 18.57 1.34 16.73
N TYR A 49 17.35 1.06 16.26
CA TYR A 49 16.50 2.04 15.57
C TYR A 49 15.57 2.83 16.53
N ASN A 50 15.56 2.50 17.82
CA ASN A 50 14.70 3.11 18.84
C ASN A 50 13.22 3.17 18.45
N THR A 51 12.67 2.11 17.84
CA THR A 51 11.29 2.09 17.34
C THR A 51 10.70 0.69 17.28
N TYR A 52 9.38 0.60 17.48
CA TYR A 52 8.60 -0.61 17.21
C TYR A 52 8.32 -0.86 15.72
N ARG A 53 8.70 0.06 14.84
CA ARG A 53 8.54 -0.12 13.37
C ARG A 53 9.22 -1.39 12.86
N VAL A 54 10.26 -1.86 13.55
CA VAL A 54 10.94 -3.13 13.26
C VAL A 54 10.00 -4.34 13.23
N LEU A 55 8.87 -4.29 13.95
CA LEU A 55 7.86 -5.35 13.91
C LEU A 55 7.08 -5.41 12.59
N LYS A 56 6.96 -4.30 11.87
CA LYS A 56 6.14 -4.22 10.65
C LYS A 56 6.62 -5.19 9.56
N ALA A 57 7.94 -5.40 9.44
CA ALA A 57 8.53 -6.34 8.48
C ALA A 57 8.59 -7.79 9.01
N THR A 58 7.90 -8.09 10.11
CA THR A 58 7.84 -9.42 10.72
C THR A 58 6.39 -9.92 10.73
N PRO A 59 6.14 -11.24 10.81
CA PRO A 59 4.77 -11.77 10.86
C PRO A 59 3.99 -11.33 12.10
N TYR A 60 4.68 -10.88 13.13
CA TYR A 60 4.05 -10.51 14.40
C TYR A 60 3.17 -9.28 14.32
N ALA A 61 3.41 -8.34 13.38
CA ALA A 61 2.49 -7.23 13.20
C ALA A 61 1.14 -7.70 12.62
N ASN A 62 1.12 -8.71 11.74
CA ASN A 62 -0.13 -9.34 11.31
C ASN A 62 -0.84 -10.03 12.49
N THR A 63 -0.10 -10.78 13.31
CA THR A 63 -0.66 -11.41 14.53
C THR A 63 -1.24 -10.36 15.48
N LEU A 64 -0.58 -9.20 15.66
CA LEU A 64 -1.12 -8.11 16.49
C LEU A 64 -2.43 -7.54 15.92
N VAL A 65 -2.53 -7.40 14.60
CA VAL A 65 -3.79 -6.98 13.94
C VAL A 65 -4.89 -8.00 14.23
N ARG A 66 -4.61 -9.30 14.08
CA ARG A 66 -5.58 -10.37 14.38
C ARG A 66 -6.03 -10.34 15.85
N VAL A 67 -5.10 -10.27 16.80
CA VAL A 67 -5.41 -10.26 18.23
C VAL A 67 -6.27 -9.03 18.60
N LEU A 68 -5.95 -7.86 18.04
CA LEU A 68 -6.79 -6.67 18.21
C LEU A 68 -8.18 -6.86 17.61
N ALA A 69 -8.28 -7.45 16.41
CA ALA A 69 -9.56 -7.74 15.77
C ALA A 69 -10.42 -8.69 16.59
N GLU A 70 -9.84 -9.78 17.11
CA GLU A 70 -10.55 -10.71 18.00
C GLU A 70 -11.07 -10.02 19.28
N LYS A 71 -10.25 -9.16 19.87
CA LYS A 71 -10.65 -8.37 21.03
C LYS A 71 -11.79 -7.39 20.70
N LEU A 72 -11.71 -6.73 19.54
CA LEU A 72 -12.73 -5.81 19.06
C LEU A 72 -14.06 -6.53 18.80
N ILE A 73 -14.04 -7.72 18.18
CA ILE A 73 -15.23 -8.55 17.97
C ILE A 73 -15.94 -8.86 19.31
N ASP A 74 -15.17 -9.17 20.36
CA ASP A 74 -15.72 -9.47 21.67
C ASP A 74 -16.28 -8.23 22.38
N GLU A 75 -15.50 -7.16 22.46
CA GLU A 75 -15.83 -5.98 23.25
C GLU A 75 -16.93 -5.12 22.63
N GLU A 76 -16.91 -4.98 21.30
CA GLU A 76 -17.96 -4.25 20.56
C GLU A 76 -19.13 -5.15 20.16
N ARG A 77 -19.05 -6.47 20.48
CA ARG A 77 -20.09 -7.45 20.23
C ARG A 77 -20.52 -7.54 18.76
N LEU A 78 -19.54 -7.46 17.85
CA LEU A 78 -19.81 -7.47 16.41
C LEU A 78 -20.59 -8.73 15.99
N GLY A 79 -21.65 -8.54 15.18
CA GLY A 79 -22.54 -9.61 14.72
C GLY A 79 -23.44 -10.17 15.79
N ALA A 80 -23.65 -9.48 16.94
CA ALA A 80 -24.47 -9.96 18.03
C ALA A 80 -25.96 -9.59 17.90
N ASP A 81 -26.31 -8.71 16.99
CA ASP A 81 -27.69 -8.28 16.72
C ASP A 81 -28.08 -8.45 15.24
N ASN A 82 -29.18 -7.79 14.82
CA ASN A 82 -29.67 -7.90 13.44
C ASN A 82 -29.12 -6.80 12.51
N ASP A 83 -28.41 -5.83 13.05
CA ASP A 83 -27.78 -4.77 12.26
C ASP A 83 -26.42 -5.25 11.76
N PRO A 84 -26.12 -5.15 10.46
CA PRO A 84 -24.87 -5.65 9.92
C PRO A 84 -23.69 -4.75 10.31
N ASP A 85 -22.66 -5.38 10.87
CA ASP A 85 -21.38 -4.74 11.16
C ASP A 85 -20.40 -4.88 10.00
N LEU A 86 -19.46 -3.96 9.88
CA LEU A 86 -18.35 -4.02 8.95
C LEU A 86 -17.01 -3.91 9.68
N LEU A 87 -16.20 -4.94 9.59
CA LEU A 87 -14.83 -4.95 10.10
C LEU A 87 -13.83 -4.99 8.94
N ALA A 88 -13.02 -3.94 8.79
CA ALA A 88 -11.95 -3.88 7.80
C ALA A 88 -10.58 -4.07 8.47
N LEU A 89 -9.80 -5.04 7.99
CA LEU A 89 -8.48 -5.38 8.51
C LEU A 89 -7.43 -5.26 7.41
N ASN A 90 -6.26 -4.73 7.74
CA ASN A 90 -5.12 -4.65 6.83
C ASN A 90 -3.92 -5.43 7.39
N PHE A 91 -3.51 -6.48 6.67
CA PHE A 91 -2.34 -7.30 6.97
C PHE A 91 -1.19 -6.90 6.03
N SER A 92 -0.37 -5.94 6.43
CA SER A 92 0.60 -5.27 5.56
C SER A 92 2.05 -5.71 5.73
N CYS A 93 2.33 -6.77 6.48
CA CYS A 93 3.72 -7.18 6.75
C CYS A 93 4.51 -7.53 5.47
N LEU A 94 3.84 -8.09 4.46
CA LEU A 94 4.48 -8.40 3.17
C LEU A 94 4.98 -7.16 2.44
N ASP A 95 4.26 -6.04 2.55
CA ASP A 95 4.67 -4.77 1.92
C ASP A 95 5.96 -4.24 2.58
N TYR A 96 6.02 -4.29 3.92
CA TYR A 96 7.19 -3.84 4.66
C TYR A 96 8.42 -4.74 4.50
N MET A 97 8.21 -6.07 4.43
CA MET A 97 9.32 -7.01 4.26
C MET A 97 9.91 -7.01 2.85
N SER A 98 9.16 -6.54 1.84
CA SER A 98 9.60 -6.53 0.45
C SER A 98 10.91 -5.77 0.22
N ARG A 99 11.26 -4.90 1.16
CA ARG A 99 12.50 -4.13 1.16
C ARG A 99 13.73 -4.99 1.47
N ASP A 100 13.60 -5.89 2.43
CA ASP A 100 14.73 -6.59 3.03
C ASP A 100 14.85 -8.05 2.53
N PHE A 101 13.78 -8.59 1.96
CA PHE A 101 13.71 -9.98 1.52
C PHE A 101 13.24 -10.10 0.08
N THR A 102 13.86 -11.00 -0.67
CA THR A 102 13.49 -11.28 -2.05
C THR A 102 12.21 -12.12 -2.13
N ILE A 103 11.55 -12.06 -3.29
CA ILE A 103 10.43 -12.95 -3.59
C ILE A 103 10.91 -14.41 -3.47
N ASP A 104 10.04 -15.26 -2.91
CA ASP A 104 10.29 -16.69 -2.70
C ASP A 104 11.37 -17.00 -1.64
N SER A 105 11.76 -16.00 -0.84
CA SER A 105 12.65 -16.22 0.32
C SER A 105 11.98 -17.10 1.38
N GLU A 106 12.80 -17.69 2.26
CA GLU A 106 12.28 -18.51 3.35
C GLU A 106 11.49 -17.66 4.37
N GLU A 107 11.88 -16.41 4.54
CA GLU A 107 11.19 -15.42 5.37
C GLU A 107 9.80 -15.11 4.81
N GLU A 108 9.67 -14.91 3.50
CA GLU A 108 8.36 -14.68 2.87
C GLU A 108 7.46 -15.90 3.02
N LYS A 109 7.99 -17.10 2.82
CA LYS A 109 7.24 -18.36 3.00
C LYS A 109 6.78 -18.52 4.44
N ASP A 110 7.64 -18.26 5.42
CA ASP A 110 7.28 -18.31 6.85
C ASP A 110 6.20 -17.29 7.20
N MET A 111 6.32 -16.07 6.64
CA MET A 111 5.29 -15.03 6.83
C MET A 111 3.94 -15.44 6.26
N LEU A 112 3.90 -16.02 5.06
CA LEU A 112 2.66 -16.49 4.44
C LEU A 112 2.02 -17.65 5.22
N ILE A 113 2.83 -18.58 5.73
CA ILE A 113 2.32 -19.68 6.58
C ILE A 113 1.69 -19.12 7.86
N ARG A 114 2.37 -18.14 8.50
CA ARG A 114 1.83 -17.52 9.73
C ARG A 114 0.59 -16.67 9.44
N LEU A 115 0.52 -16.02 8.30
CA LEU A 115 -0.69 -15.30 7.89
C LEU A 115 -1.87 -16.27 7.69
N ASP A 116 -1.63 -17.43 7.09
CA ASP A 116 -2.66 -18.50 6.95
C ASP A 116 -3.14 -18.99 8.33
N MET A 117 -2.22 -19.20 9.28
CA MET A 117 -2.54 -19.54 10.67
C MET A 117 -3.35 -18.43 11.36
N ASP A 118 -2.98 -17.16 11.19
CA ASP A 118 -3.72 -16.02 11.73
C ASP A 118 -5.13 -15.92 11.12
N MET A 119 -5.26 -16.15 9.81
CA MET A 119 -6.58 -16.20 9.15
C MET A 119 -7.43 -17.35 9.65
N ALA A 120 -6.87 -18.53 9.85
CA ALA A 120 -7.58 -19.68 10.40
C ALA A 120 -8.07 -19.41 11.83
N ALA A 121 -7.25 -18.77 12.66
CA ALA A 121 -7.62 -18.37 14.02
C ALA A 121 -8.76 -17.34 14.01
N LEU A 122 -8.67 -16.32 13.14
CA LEU A 122 -9.74 -15.32 12.99
C LEU A 122 -11.06 -15.93 12.54
N LEU A 123 -11.02 -16.85 11.55
CA LEU A 123 -12.23 -17.57 11.09
C LEU A 123 -12.83 -18.41 12.22
N SER A 124 -12.00 -19.11 12.99
CA SER A 124 -12.47 -19.89 14.16
C SER A 124 -13.12 -18.98 15.20
N LYS A 125 -12.60 -17.78 15.41
CA LYS A 125 -13.19 -16.78 16.30
C LYS A 125 -14.55 -16.30 15.80
N LEU A 126 -14.65 -15.98 14.50
CA LEU A 126 -15.92 -15.58 13.85
C LEU A 126 -16.96 -16.71 13.92
N ASP A 127 -16.58 -17.93 13.62
CA ASP A 127 -17.47 -19.11 13.72
C ASP A 127 -18.03 -19.27 15.14
N ALA A 128 -17.19 -19.04 16.15
CA ALA A 128 -17.59 -19.19 17.56
C ALA A 128 -18.47 -18.04 18.08
N ARG A 129 -18.27 -16.80 17.58
CA ARG A 129 -18.93 -15.59 18.09
C ARG A 129 -20.13 -15.16 17.27
N VAL A 130 -20.00 -15.18 15.96
CA VAL A 130 -21.04 -14.75 15.01
C VAL A 130 -21.87 -15.94 14.52
N GLY A 131 -21.23 -17.09 14.45
CA GLY A 131 -21.80 -18.33 13.94
C GLY A 131 -21.45 -18.59 12.47
N LYS A 132 -21.16 -19.83 12.18
CA LYS A 132 -20.80 -20.28 10.83
C LYS A 132 -21.91 -19.96 9.83
N GLY A 133 -21.57 -19.24 8.77
CA GLY A 133 -22.51 -18.84 7.73
C GLY A 133 -23.29 -17.54 8.02
N ASN A 134 -23.03 -16.87 9.14
CA ASN A 134 -23.65 -15.56 9.48
C ASN A 134 -22.75 -14.35 9.19
N TYR A 135 -21.62 -14.57 8.56
CA TYR A 135 -20.71 -13.48 8.14
C TYR A 135 -20.27 -13.69 6.69
N THR A 136 -19.88 -12.59 6.06
CA THR A 136 -19.28 -12.61 4.73
C THR A 136 -17.85 -12.07 4.83
N LEU A 137 -16.90 -12.82 4.29
CA LEU A 137 -15.50 -12.46 4.24
C LEU A 137 -15.11 -12.05 2.82
N PHE A 138 -14.46 -10.90 2.69
CA PHE A 138 -13.77 -10.44 1.50
C PHE A 138 -12.28 -10.42 1.78
N VAL A 139 -11.49 -11.13 0.99
CA VAL A 139 -10.03 -11.05 1.06
C VAL A 139 -9.51 -10.63 -0.30
N THR A 140 -8.78 -9.54 -0.34
CA THR A 140 -8.13 -9.05 -1.55
C THR A 140 -6.79 -8.41 -1.19
N PHE A 141 -6.02 -8.05 -2.21
CA PHE A 141 -4.71 -7.44 -2.06
C PHE A 141 -4.75 -6.04 -2.66
N SER A 142 -4.02 -5.10 -2.06
CA SER A 142 -3.88 -3.75 -2.61
C SER A 142 -2.98 -3.75 -3.84
N GLU A 143 -1.94 -4.57 -3.81
CA GLU A 143 -0.92 -4.69 -4.86
C GLU A 143 -0.34 -6.11 -4.88
N MET A 144 0.25 -6.47 -6.01
CA MET A 144 1.11 -7.65 -6.10
C MET A 144 2.55 -7.24 -5.85
N ARG A 145 3.27 -8.05 -5.10
CA ARG A 145 4.70 -7.88 -4.93
C ARG A 145 5.42 -8.05 -6.28
N GLU A 146 6.25 -7.08 -6.62
CA GLU A 146 7.00 -7.07 -7.88
C GLU A 146 8.48 -7.37 -7.64
N LEU A 147 9.16 -7.87 -8.69
CA LEU A 147 10.62 -8.12 -8.66
C LEU A 147 11.39 -6.81 -8.46
N MET A 148 12.41 -6.84 -7.63
CA MET A 148 13.30 -5.69 -7.43
C MET A 148 14.17 -5.47 -8.69
N PRO A 149 14.71 -4.25 -8.88
CA PRO A 149 15.52 -3.96 -10.06
C PRO A 149 16.65 -4.97 -10.29
N GLU A 150 17.30 -5.46 -9.24
CA GLU A 150 18.37 -6.46 -9.33
C GLU A 150 17.89 -7.79 -9.92
N ASP A 151 16.68 -8.21 -9.59
CA ASP A 151 16.09 -9.44 -10.12
C ASP A 151 15.66 -9.27 -11.58
N LEU A 152 15.09 -8.10 -11.91
CA LEU A 152 14.73 -7.74 -13.28
C LEU A 152 15.96 -7.63 -14.18
N GLN A 153 17.08 -7.08 -13.68
CA GLN A 153 18.36 -6.99 -14.40
C GLN A 153 18.94 -8.37 -14.70
N LYS A 154 18.81 -9.35 -13.79
CA LYS A 154 19.24 -10.75 -14.05
C LYS A 154 18.56 -11.36 -15.27
N ILE A 155 17.31 -10.99 -15.54
CA ILE A 155 16.55 -11.42 -16.72
C ILE A 155 16.59 -10.40 -17.86
N LYS A 156 17.55 -9.45 -17.82
CA LYS A 156 17.81 -8.42 -18.85
C LYS A 156 16.65 -7.47 -19.10
N VAL A 157 15.82 -7.22 -18.10
CA VAL A 157 14.82 -6.16 -18.12
C VAL A 157 15.47 -4.87 -17.63
N ASN A 158 15.30 -3.78 -18.40
CA ASN A 158 15.80 -2.46 -18.01
C ASN A 158 15.07 -1.99 -16.75
N SER A 159 15.80 -1.81 -15.68
CA SER A 159 15.28 -1.49 -14.35
C SER A 159 16.36 -0.84 -13.51
N ASP A 160 16.00 0.15 -12.71
CA ASP A 160 16.92 0.81 -11.77
C ASP A 160 16.13 1.57 -10.72
N TYR A 161 16.82 2.30 -9.87
CA TYR A 161 16.28 3.18 -8.84
C TYR A 161 16.22 4.62 -9.32
N PHE A 162 15.05 5.23 -9.16
CA PHE A 162 14.86 6.66 -9.43
C PHE A 162 15.00 7.46 -8.13
N SER A 163 15.98 8.34 -8.07
CA SER A 163 16.19 9.22 -6.92
C SER A 163 15.49 10.54 -7.09
N ILE A 164 14.36 10.72 -6.42
CA ILE A 164 13.62 11.98 -6.40
C ILE A 164 14.47 13.14 -5.84
N PHE A 165 15.36 12.84 -4.88
CA PHE A 165 16.25 13.85 -4.28
C PHE A 165 17.20 14.45 -5.31
N LYS A 166 17.85 13.58 -6.12
CA LYS A 166 18.73 14.02 -7.20
C LYS A 166 17.95 14.83 -8.24
N ALA A 167 16.79 14.33 -8.64
CA ALA A 167 15.94 15.00 -9.62
C ALA A 167 15.49 16.40 -9.15
N VAL A 168 15.01 16.51 -7.90
CA VAL A 168 14.59 17.81 -7.33
C VAL A 168 15.76 18.75 -7.10
N ALA A 169 16.93 18.25 -6.68
CA ALA A 169 18.13 19.10 -6.53
C ALA A 169 18.55 19.73 -7.88
N LEU A 170 18.55 18.93 -8.95
CA LEU A 170 18.84 19.41 -10.30
C LEU A 170 17.73 20.35 -10.80
N LEU A 171 16.46 20.03 -10.54
CA LEU A 171 15.35 20.90 -10.88
C LEU A 171 15.43 22.27 -10.19
N LYS A 172 15.77 22.31 -8.89
CA LYS A 172 15.99 23.57 -8.16
C LYS A 172 17.10 24.41 -8.80
N SER A 173 18.19 23.77 -9.20
CA SER A 173 19.29 24.45 -9.90
C SER A 173 18.85 24.98 -11.27
N TYR A 174 18.12 24.19 -12.04
CA TYR A 174 17.57 24.58 -13.33
C TYR A 174 16.62 25.77 -13.20
N MET A 175 15.66 25.71 -12.25
CA MET A 175 14.73 26.83 -12.01
C MET A 175 15.45 28.11 -11.59
N GLY A 176 16.51 27.98 -10.79
CA GLY A 176 17.36 29.11 -10.42
C GLY A 176 18.10 29.75 -11.61
N LEU A 177 18.49 28.94 -12.60
CA LEU A 177 19.11 29.46 -13.83
C LEU A 177 18.09 30.17 -14.74
N VAL A 178 16.89 29.63 -14.86
CA VAL A 178 15.85 30.16 -15.76
C VAL A 178 15.16 31.39 -15.19
N TYR A 179 14.81 31.37 -13.92
CA TYR A 179 13.99 32.43 -13.28
C TYR A 179 14.74 33.26 -12.25
N GLY A 180 16.04 33.01 -12.07
CA GLY A 180 16.86 33.64 -11.06
C GLY A 180 16.79 32.99 -9.69
N PRO A 181 17.59 33.45 -8.73
CA PRO A 181 17.64 32.88 -7.39
C PRO A 181 16.28 32.96 -6.69
N GLY A 182 15.88 31.84 -6.10
CA GLY A 182 14.60 31.69 -5.38
C GLY A 182 14.31 30.26 -5.00
N ASP A 183 13.46 30.08 -4.01
CA ASP A 183 12.99 28.76 -3.61
C ASP A 183 11.71 28.39 -4.39
N TRP A 184 11.90 28.00 -5.65
CA TRP A 184 10.83 27.75 -6.62
C TRP A 184 10.03 26.48 -6.34
N ILE A 185 10.61 25.51 -5.63
CA ILE A 185 9.99 24.23 -5.27
C ILE A 185 9.67 24.27 -3.78
N ALA A 186 8.40 24.33 -3.44
CA ALA A 186 7.94 24.39 -2.06
C ALA A 186 8.08 23.01 -1.38
N ASP A 187 7.69 21.94 -2.09
CA ASP A 187 7.76 20.58 -1.55
C ASP A 187 7.72 19.54 -2.68
N TYR A 188 7.97 18.28 -2.34
CA TYR A 188 7.81 17.14 -3.25
C TYR A 188 7.52 15.87 -2.45
N ASP A 189 6.57 15.09 -2.92
CA ASP A 189 6.13 13.86 -2.27
C ASP A 189 5.45 12.91 -3.28
N GLN A 190 5.70 11.61 -3.17
CA GLN A 190 5.00 10.54 -3.90
C GLN A 190 4.73 10.81 -5.39
N GLY A 191 5.74 11.25 -6.13
CA GLY A 191 5.60 11.54 -7.55
C GLY A 191 4.92 12.88 -7.87
N GLN A 192 4.86 13.78 -6.89
CA GLN A 192 4.29 15.13 -7.02
C GLN A 192 5.33 16.19 -6.67
N ILE A 193 5.31 17.29 -7.40
CA ILE A 193 6.14 18.48 -7.15
C ILE A 193 5.21 19.66 -6.90
N TYR A 194 5.43 20.35 -5.81
CA TYR A 194 4.68 21.52 -5.39
C TYR A 194 5.52 22.76 -5.67
N LEU A 195 5.02 23.64 -6.51
CA LEU A 195 5.67 24.91 -6.81
C LEU A 195 5.39 25.95 -5.71
N ASN A 196 6.33 26.83 -5.49
CA ASN A 196 6.14 27.99 -4.59
C ASN A 196 5.25 29.03 -5.27
N ARG A 197 3.94 28.86 -5.14
CA ARG A 197 2.94 29.69 -5.81
C ARG A 197 3.01 31.16 -5.35
N ASP A 198 3.32 31.40 -4.08
CA ASP A 198 3.46 32.75 -3.52
C ASP A 198 4.63 33.50 -4.18
N LEU A 199 5.77 32.82 -4.36
CA LEU A 199 6.92 33.39 -5.06
C LEU A 199 6.62 33.65 -6.54
N ILE A 200 5.91 32.72 -7.21
CA ILE A 200 5.50 32.84 -8.61
C ILE A 200 4.60 34.06 -8.79
N GLU A 201 3.60 34.23 -7.93
CA GLU A 201 2.68 35.37 -7.94
C GLU A 201 3.41 36.69 -7.66
N HIS A 202 4.26 36.73 -6.62
CA HIS A 202 5.05 37.88 -6.28
C HIS A 202 5.97 38.35 -7.45
N LYS A 203 6.52 37.37 -8.19
CA LYS A 203 7.35 37.63 -9.38
C LYS A 203 6.53 37.88 -10.64
N LYS A 204 5.19 37.81 -10.58
CA LYS A 204 4.26 37.97 -11.70
C LYS A 204 4.53 37.01 -12.86
N LEU A 205 4.95 35.78 -12.55
CA LEU A 205 5.22 34.75 -13.52
C LEU A 205 3.94 33.92 -13.79
N ASN A 206 3.90 33.30 -14.97
CA ASN A 206 2.76 32.46 -15.34
C ASN A 206 2.93 31.06 -14.77
N LEU A 207 2.01 30.65 -13.88
CA LEU A 207 2.04 29.34 -13.23
C LEU A 207 2.00 28.17 -14.25
N LYS A 208 1.17 28.28 -15.29
CA LYS A 208 1.08 27.26 -16.33
C LYS A 208 2.43 27.07 -17.05
N GLU A 209 3.06 28.17 -17.45
CA GLU A 209 4.36 28.10 -18.13
C GLU A 209 5.43 27.46 -17.21
N MET A 210 5.39 27.75 -15.92
CA MET A 210 6.30 27.12 -14.96
C MET A 210 6.02 25.65 -14.77
N GLN A 211 4.74 25.24 -14.70
CA GLN A 211 4.36 23.83 -14.67
C GLN A 211 4.87 23.10 -15.92
N ASP A 212 4.69 23.69 -17.11
CA ASP A 212 5.16 23.12 -18.37
C ASP A 212 6.70 22.99 -18.37
N LYS A 213 7.44 24.01 -17.92
CA LYS A 213 8.92 23.96 -17.79
C LYS A 213 9.42 22.88 -16.85
N VAL A 214 8.75 22.72 -15.71
CA VAL A 214 9.07 21.64 -14.78
C VAL A 214 8.74 20.27 -15.36
N ALA A 215 7.63 20.15 -16.08
CA ALA A 215 7.25 18.93 -16.74
C ALA A 215 8.24 18.54 -17.85
N ASP A 216 8.65 19.48 -18.70
CA ASP A 216 9.67 19.29 -19.74
C ASP A 216 11.02 18.86 -19.14
N PHE A 217 11.41 19.44 -18.00
CA PHE A 217 12.63 19.06 -17.30
C PHE A 217 12.54 17.66 -16.70
N MET A 218 11.43 17.34 -16.04
CA MET A 218 11.27 16.06 -15.33
C MET A 218 11.17 14.86 -16.29
N ILE A 219 10.63 15.04 -17.48
CA ILE A 219 10.49 13.93 -18.44
C ILE A 219 11.83 13.45 -19.01
N GLU A 220 12.88 14.29 -18.95
CA GLU A 220 14.22 13.95 -19.42
C GLU A 220 14.98 13.02 -18.45
N PHE A 221 14.48 12.84 -17.22
CA PHE A 221 15.13 11.91 -16.30
C PHE A 221 14.90 10.46 -16.68
N GLU A 222 15.98 9.70 -16.68
CA GLU A 222 15.90 8.26 -16.84
C GLU A 222 15.03 7.66 -15.73
N GLY A 223 14.14 6.75 -16.11
CA GLY A 223 13.16 6.16 -15.20
C GLY A 223 11.84 6.92 -15.11
N VAL A 224 11.74 8.17 -15.54
CA VAL A 224 10.47 8.88 -15.63
C VAL A 224 9.73 8.47 -16.91
N ALA A 225 8.55 7.87 -16.77
CA ALA A 225 7.75 7.38 -17.87
C ALA A 225 6.74 8.41 -18.39
N LYS A 226 6.23 9.26 -17.49
CA LYS A 226 5.23 10.29 -17.82
C LYS A 226 5.28 11.44 -16.83
N VAL A 227 4.94 12.62 -17.33
CA VAL A 227 4.74 13.82 -16.51
C VAL A 227 3.43 14.49 -16.94
N MET A 228 2.69 15.00 -15.98
CA MET A 228 1.42 15.70 -16.16
C MET A 228 1.41 16.94 -15.30
N THR A 229 0.91 18.04 -15.84
CA THR A 229 0.74 19.28 -15.09
C THR A 229 -0.65 19.35 -14.47
N ALA A 230 -0.80 20.04 -13.34
CA ALA A 230 -2.10 20.33 -12.76
C ALA A 230 -3.03 21.04 -13.75
N TYR A 231 -2.45 21.91 -14.59
CA TYR A 231 -3.19 22.55 -15.67
C TYR A 231 -3.78 21.52 -16.65
N SER A 232 -2.97 20.59 -17.16
CA SER A 232 -3.44 19.57 -18.10
C SER A 232 -4.51 18.65 -17.49
N LEU A 233 -4.34 18.27 -16.22
CA LEU A 233 -5.29 17.42 -15.50
C LEU A 233 -6.65 18.09 -15.25
N THR A 234 -6.70 19.42 -15.21
CA THR A 234 -7.94 20.19 -15.03
C THR A 234 -8.61 20.61 -16.33
N HIS A 235 -7.85 20.76 -17.43
CA HIS A 235 -8.36 21.31 -18.69
C HIS A 235 -8.45 20.30 -19.84
N THR A 236 -7.95 19.08 -19.62
CA THR A 236 -8.00 18.00 -20.62
C THR A 236 -8.74 16.81 -20.04
N SER A 237 -9.57 16.13 -20.83
CA SER A 237 -10.21 14.88 -20.42
C SER A 237 -9.42 13.69 -20.96
N PHE A 238 -9.03 12.78 -20.08
CA PHE A 238 -8.34 11.56 -20.43
C PHE A 238 -9.32 10.38 -20.36
N PRO A 239 -9.64 9.72 -21.50
CA PRO A 239 -10.66 8.67 -21.54
C PRO A 239 -10.20 7.38 -20.85
N GLU A 240 -8.90 7.06 -20.94
CA GLU A 240 -8.34 5.79 -20.42
C GLU A 240 -6.86 5.87 -20.08
N GLY A 241 -6.32 4.75 -19.58
CA GLY A 241 -4.89 4.59 -19.28
C GLY A 241 -4.44 5.28 -18.00
N ILE A 242 -3.12 5.38 -17.84
CA ILE A 242 -2.49 5.97 -16.64
C ILE A 242 -2.91 7.43 -16.44
N ASN A 243 -3.07 8.20 -17.50
CA ASN A 243 -3.49 9.60 -17.40
C ASN A 243 -4.87 9.72 -16.76
N ARG A 244 -5.81 8.81 -17.10
CA ARG A 244 -7.14 8.76 -16.48
C ARG A 244 -7.06 8.40 -15.01
N LEU A 245 -6.21 7.45 -14.64
CA LEU A 245 -6.02 7.07 -13.24
C LEU A 245 -5.45 8.23 -12.42
N VAL A 246 -4.42 8.90 -12.93
CA VAL A 246 -3.86 10.09 -12.29
C VAL A 246 -4.90 11.21 -12.20
N GLN A 247 -5.67 11.46 -13.26
CA GLN A 247 -6.74 12.47 -13.26
C GLN A 247 -7.81 12.16 -12.21
N ASN A 248 -8.20 10.90 -12.03
CA ASN A 248 -9.18 10.49 -11.03
C ASN A 248 -8.66 10.64 -9.58
N SER A 249 -7.35 10.53 -9.38
CA SER A 249 -6.72 10.73 -8.06
C SER A 249 -6.34 12.19 -7.79
N PHE A 250 -6.38 13.05 -8.82
CA PHE A 250 -5.99 14.46 -8.71
C PHE A 250 -7.00 15.28 -7.90
N SER A 251 -6.51 15.99 -6.91
CA SER A 251 -7.26 16.96 -6.13
C SER A 251 -6.74 18.37 -6.38
N HIS A 252 -7.54 19.23 -6.96
CA HIS A 252 -7.17 20.62 -7.27
C HIS A 252 -6.61 21.41 -6.06
N LYS A 253 -7.03 21.04 -4.84
CA LYS A 253 -6.62 21.74 -3.60
C LYS A 253 -5.42 21.10 -2.89
N ARG A 254 -5.11 19.83 -3.18
CA ARG A 254 -4.14 19.06 -2.39
C ARG A 254 -3.02 18.44 -3.22
N SER A 255 -3.28 18.16 -4.50
CA SER A 255 -2.24 17.61 -5.37
C SER A 255 -1.22 18.65 -5.79
N GLY A 256 -0.02 18.19 -6.13
CA GLY A 256 1.07 19.01 -6.61
C GLY A 256 0.79 19.70 -7.95
N ASP A 257 1.66 20.61 -8.32
CA ASP A 257 1.58 21.35 -9.58
C ASP A 257 2.02 20.52 -10.79
N VAL A 258 2.96 19.59 -10.57
CA VAL A 258 3.45 18.66 -11.57
C VAL A 258 3.46 17.27 -10.97
N LEU A 259 2.83 16.31 -11.65
CA LEU A 259 2.77 14.91 -11.25
C LEU A 259 3.57 14.09 -12.26
N PHE A 260 4.37 13.14 -11.78
CA PHE A 260 5.11 12.25 -12.66
C PHE A 260 4.93 10.80 -12.24
N CYS A 261 5.06 9.91 -13.23
CA CYS A 261 5.05 8.46 -13.04
C CYS A 261 6.41 7.92 -13.47
N ILE A 262 7.01 7.08 -12.65
CA ILE A 262 8.21 6.34 -13.05
C ILE A 262 7.84 5.12 -13.90
N HIS A 263 8.82 4.60 -14.60
CA HIS A 263 8.64 3.38 -15.39
C HIS A 263 8.25 2.20 -14.48
N PRO A 264 7.36 1.29 -14.90
CA PRO A 264 6.89 0.18 -14.06
C PRO A 264 8.00 -0.74 -13.51
N THR A 265 9.14 -0.80 -14.20
CA THR A 265 10.30 -1.60 -13.79
C THR A 265 11.29 -0.84 -12.90
N TRP A 266 11.02 0.44 -12.63
CA TRP A 266 11.86 1.30 -11.80
C TRP A 266 11.25 1.46 -10.41
N VAL A 267 12.10 1.67 -9.40
CA VAL A 267 11.70 1.87 -8.01
C VAL A 267 12.11 3.27 -7.56
N SER A 268 11.19 4.01 -6.96
CA SER A 268 11.53 5.31 -6.38
C SER A 268 12.27 5.11 -5.07
N GLU A 269 13.46 5.73 -4.93
CA GLU A 269 14.13 5.87 -3.64
C GLU A 269 13.33 6.87 -2.78
N LEU A 270 12.85 6.43 -1.64
CA LEU A 270 12.23 7.28 -0.63
C LEU A 270 13.27 7.71 0.41
N LYS A 271 12.93 8.76 1.19
CA LYS A 271 13.76 9.19 2.32
C LYS A 271 14.06 8.00 3.23
N GLU A 272 15.27 7.92 3.76
CA GLU A 272 15.81 6.82 4.59
C GLU A 272 14.91 6.34 5.75
N LEU A 273 13.84 7.04 6.07
CA LEU A 273 12.91 6.76 7.15
C LEU A 273 11.48 6.43 6.71
N GLU A 274 11.19 6.46 5.39
CA GLU A 274 9.86 6.11 4.90
C GLU A 274 9.83 4.66 4.44
N ASP A 275 8.98 3.87 5.05
CA ASP A 275 8.91 2.41 5.00
C ASP A 275 8.34 1.83 3.70
N THR A 276 8.13 2.63 2.66
CA THR A 276 7.49 2.15 1.42
C THR A 276 8.17 2.64 0.16
N TYR A 277 8.46 1.72 -0.73
CA TYR A 277 8.85 2.03 -2.11
C TYR A 277 7.60 2.33 -2.93
N PHE A 278 7.62 3.40 -3.70
CA PHE A 278 6.52 3.74 -4.58
C PHE A 278 6.76 3.16 -5.97
N ARG A 279 5.89 2.25 -6.39
CA ARG A 279 5.87 1.69 -7.75
C ARG A 279 4.54 2.01 -8.42
N HIS A 280 4.58 2.27 -9.71
CA HIS A 280 3.39 2.32 -10.54
C HIS A 280 3.25 1.04 -11.34
N SER A 281 2.52 0.08 -10.81
CA SER A 281 2.11 -1.09 -11.60
C SER A 281 1.10 -0.72 -12.68
N LYS A 282 1.24 -1.34 -13.83
CA LYS A 282 0.41 -1.06 -15.02
C LYS A 282 -1.06 -1.48 -14.91
N ARG A 283 -1.52 -2.12 -13.93
CA ARG A 283 -2.84 -2.65 -13.51
C ARG A 283 -2.59 -3.92 -12.71
N PRO A 284 -2.39 -3.86 -11.44
CA PRO A 284 -2.23 -5.07 -10.65
C PRO A 284 -3.52 -5.87 -10.74
N ILE A 285 -3.42 -7.08 -11.28
CA ILE A 285 -4.48 -8.07 -11.17
C ILE A 285 -4.21 -8.79 -9.86
N VAL A 286 -5.10 -8.62 -8.91
CA VAL A 286 -5.01 -9.23 -7.58
C VAL A 286 -6.14 -10.22 -7.39
N PRO A 287 -5.92 -11.33 -6.67
CA PRO A 287 -6.99 -12.26 -6.36
C PRO A 287 -8.01 -11.62 -5.42
N LEU A 288 -9.28 -11.98 -5.62
CA LEU A 288 -10.39 -11.68 -4.72
C LEU A 288 -11.01 -12.98 -4.27
N TYR A 289 -11.05 -13.21 -2.97
CA TYR A 289 -11.71 -14.35 -2.35
C TYR A 289 -12.95 -13.88 -1.60
N LEU A 290 -14.03 -14.57 -1.83
CA LEU A 290 -15.32 -14.34 -1.16
C LEU A 290 -15.74 -15.63 -0.46
N TYR A 291 -16.17 -15.52 0.79
CA TYR A 291 -16.61 -16.66 1.60
C TYR A 291 -17.73 -16.25 2.55
N GLY A 292 -18.69 -17.13 2.75
CA GLY A 292 -19.73 -17.02 3.79
C GLY A 292 -21.11 -16.63 3.29
N ALA A 293 -21.86 -15.94 4.12
CA ALA A 293 -23.26 -15.59 3.88
C ALA A 293 -23.45 -14.76 2.61
N GLY A 294 -24.46 -15.09 1.81
CA GLY A 294 -24.83 -14.33 0.61
C GLY A 294 -23.84 -14.43 -0.56
N VAL A 295 -22.72 -15.16 -0.40
CA VAL A 295 -21.76 -15.38 -1.49
C VAL A 295 -22.28 -16.45 -2.44
N ARG A 296 -22.32 -16.13 -3.73
CA ARG A 296 -22.72 -17.07 -4.78
C ARG A 296 -21.52 -17.92 -5.20
N PRO A 297 -21.64 -19.26 -5.19
CA PRO A 297 -20.52 -20.16 -5.52
C PRO A 297 -20.02 -20.04 -6.96
N ASP A 298 -20.85 -19.52 -7.85
CA ASP A 298 -20.61 -19.38 -9.28
C ASP A 298 -20.05 -17.99 -9.67
N LEU A 299 -19.80 -17.13 -8.68
CA LEU A 299 -19.22 -15.81 -8.94
C LEU A 299 -17.81 -15.96 -9.51
N LYS A 300 -17.66 -15.68 -10.79
CA LYS A 300 -16.38 -15.72 -11.52
C LYS A 300 -16.31 -14.54 -12.46
N GLY A 301 -15.14 -13.95 -12.61
CA GLY A 301 -14.92 -12.85 -13.55
C GLY A 301 -13.79 -11.95 -13.13
N ASP A 302 -13.51 -10.99 -13.98
CA ASP A 302 -12.60 -9.89 -13.70
C ASP A 302 -13.43 -8.69 -13.25
N TYR A 303 -13.10 -8.18 -12.07
CA TYR A 303 -13.78 -7.06 -11.44
C TYR A 303 -12.80 -5.91 -11.21
N MET A 304 -13.33 -4.70 -11.17
CA MET A 304 -12.54 -3.54 -10.79
C MET A 304 -12.58 -3.38 -9.26
N MET A 305 -11.52 -2.85 -8.66
CA MET A 305 -11.52 -2.54 -7.21
C MET A 305 -12.67 -1.59 -6.83
N SER A 306 -13.08 -0.71 -7.76
CA SER A 306 -14.25 0.16 -7.60
C SER A 306 -15.58 -0.58 -7.46
N ASP A 307 -15.66 -1.86 -7.85
CA ASP A 307 -16.87 -2.67 -7.76
C ASP A 307 -17.10 -3.23 -6.34
N LEU A 308 -16.06 -3.21 -5.51
CA LEU A 308 -16.13 -3.71 -4.14
C LEU A 308 -17.11 -2.90 -3.29
N LEU A 309 -17.03 -1.56 -3.32
CA LEU A 309 -17.92 -0.72 -2.53
C LEU A 309 -19.41 -0.90 -2.87
N PRO A 310 -19.85 -0.86 -4.14
CA PRO A 310 -21.23 -1.17 -4.50
C PRO A 310 -21.67 -2.57 -4.08
N THR A 311 -20.76 -3.54 -4.12
CA THR A 311 -21.04 -4.91 -3.68
C THR A 311 -21.28 -4.97 -2.18
N LEU A 312 -20.43 -4.33 -1.39
CA LEU A 312 -20.60 -4.20 0.06
C LEU A 312 -21.92 -3.49 0.41
N CYS A 313 -22.22 -2.37 -0.24
CA CYS A 313 -23.47 -1.66 -0.03
C CYS A 313 -24.70 -2.54 -0.30
N LYS A 314 -24.66 -3.36 -1.37
CA LYS A 314 -25.72 -4.30 -1.69
C LYS A 314 -25.89 -5.38 -0.63
N ILE A 315 -24.80 -5.93 -0.10
CA ILE A 315 -24.83 -6.95 0.96
C ILE A 315 -25.35 -6.35 2.26
N LEU A 316 -24.91 -5.14 2.61
CA LEU A 316 -25.35 -4.42 3.81
C LEU A 316 -26.76 -3.82 3.72
N GLY A 317 -27.39 -3.87 2.54
CA GLY A 317 -28.72 -3.27 2.32
C GLY A 317 -28.76 -1.74 2.41
N ILE A 318 -27.61 -1.08 2.16
CA ILE A 318 -27.47 0.39 2.22
C ILE A 318 -27.34 1.00 0.82
N ASN A 319 -27.62 2.28 0.71
CA ASN A 319 -27.48 3.00 -0.56
C ASN A 319 -26.02 3.16 -0.95
N VAL A 320 -25.73 2.93 -2.25
CA VAL A 320 -24.42 3.20 -2.82
C VAL A 320 -24.14 4.71 -2.80
N PRO A 321 -22.99 5.17 -2.28
CA PRO A 321 -22.62 6.58 -2.32
C PRO A 321 -22.62 7.13 -3.74
N TYR A 322 -23.10 8.36 -3.92
CA TYR A 322 -23.20 9.02 -5.24
C TYR A 322 -21.86 9.10 -5.99
N THR A 323 -20.75 9.17 -5.26
CA THR A 323 -19.40 9.23 -5.82
C THR A 323 -18.81 7.87 -6.22
N ALA A 324 -19.50 6.77 -5.95
CA ALA A 324 -19.04 5.44 -6.34
C ALA A 324 -19.29 5.20 -7.84
N HIS A 325 -18.26 4.73 -8.54
CA HIS A 325 -18.30 4.53 -9.99
C HIS A 325 -18.35 3.05 -10.42
N GLY A 326 -18.19 2.12 -9.47
CA GLY A 326 -18.24 0.68 -9.74
C GLY A 326 -19.66 0.14 -9.87
N LYS A 327 -19.74 -1.15 -10.18
CA LYS A 327 -20.99 -1.91 -10.22
C LYS A 327 -20.93 -3.06 -9.23
N ALA A 328 -22.03 -3.33 -8.53
CA ALA A 328 -22.07 -4.49 -7.66
C ALA A 328 -21.81 -5.79 -8.44
N MET A 329 -20.91 -6.62 -7.93
CA MET A 329 -20.65 -7.96 -8.45
C MET A 329 -21.93 -8.79 -8.41
N GLN A 330 -22.18 -9.58 -9.44
CA GLN A 330 -23.42 -10.35 -9.61
C GLN A 330 -23.17 -11.85 -9.51
#